data_eeb52395e3b9b9c240d1ff42b9616458
#
_entry.id   eeb52395e3b9b9c240d1ff42b9616458
#
_cell.length_a   1.000
_cell.length_b   1.000
_cell.length_c   1.000
_cell.angle_alpha   90.00
_cell.angle_beta   90.00
_cell.angle_gamma   90.00
#
_symmetry.space_group_name_H-M   'P 1'
#
loop_
_entity.id
_entity.type
_entity.pdbx_description
1 polymer ?
#
loop_
_entity_poly.entity_id
_entity_poly.type
_entity_poly.pdbx_seq_one_letter_code
_entity_poly.pdbx_strand_id
1 'polypeptide(L)'
;NLIINGGMQINERGSGTLTVNSSTSVYPVDRWVSRGEGGSKAFTIQQISVASSGLGVRNAIKVTSSQAASVGSSDLFNVRQMIEGYNIQRMNFGESGCKSMTLSFTAFSSVAGTHSGAFQNSAQNRSYPFTYTLAQNTWTDVSVTIPPITDGSSWNETTGVGLRLVFDMGSGNNFRGTAGQWNSAQDEG
;
A
#
# COMPACT_ATOMS: atom_id res chain seq x y z
N ASN A 1 -6.62 -15.42 -3.14
CA ASN A 1 -6.34 -14.10 -2.60
C ASN A 1 -4.83 -14.02 -2.30
N LEU A 2 -4.17 -12.95 -2.77
CA LEU A 2 -2.75 -12.69 -2.49
C LEU A 2 -2.54 -11.90 -1.20
N ILE A 3 -3.54 -11.11 -0.78
CA ILE A 3 -3.47 -10.32 0.44
C ILE A 3 -3.73 -11.21 1.67
N ILE A 4 -2.81 -11.16 2.61
CA ILE A 4 -2.87 -11.89 3.88
C ILE A 4 -3.30 -10.90 4.96
N ASN A 5 -4.18 -11.33 5.88
CA ASN A 5 -4.73 -10.48 6.93
C ASN A 5 -5.35 -9.18 6.39
N GLY A 6 -6.04 -9.26 5.24
CA GLY A 6 -6.70 -8.09 4.63
C GLY A 6 -7.85 -7.52 5.47
N GLY A 7 -8.44 -8.31 6.36
CA GLY A 7 -9.43 -7.85 7.34
C GLY A 7 -8.83 -7.26 8.61
N MET A 8 -7.51 -7.08 8.68
CA MET A 8 -6.76 -6.47 9.80
C MET A 8 -7.07 -7.11 11.17
N GLN A 9 -7.36 -8.42 11.20
CA GLN A 9 -7.84 -9.10 12.40
C GLN A 9 -6.71 -9.64 13.27
N ILE A 10 -5.64 -10.13 12.65
CA ILE A 10 -4.52 -10.74 13.36
C ILE A 10 -3.55 -9.65 13.77
N ASN A 11 -3.32 -9.52 15.08
CA ASN A 11 -2.40 -8.53 15.67
C ASN A 11 -1.76 -9.12 16.92
N GLU A 12 -0.78 -9.99 16.73
CA GLU A 12 -0.07 -10.67 17.83
C GLU A 12 0.96 -9.76 18.52
N ARG A 13 1.31 -8.64 17.89
CA ARG A 13 2.31 -7.68 18.42
C ARG A 13 1.71 -6.63 19.35
N GLY A 14 0.39 -6.64 19.51
CA GLY A 14 -0.33 -5.69 20.35
C GLY A 14 -0.92 -4.52 19.56
N SER A 15 -1.95 -3.89 20.12
CA SER A 15 -2.81 -2.92 19.45
C SER A 15 -2.59 -1.47 19.88
N GLY A 16 -1.39 -1.11 20.27
CA GLY A 16 -1.07 0.28 20.64
C GLY A 16 -1.02 1.22 19.43
N THR A 17 -1.10 2.51 19.71
CA THR A 17 -0.79 3.55 18.71
C THR A 17 0.72 3.58 18.47
N LEU A 18 1.14 3.39 17.23
CA LEU A 18 2.54 3.41 16.81
C LEU A 18 2.83 4.72 16.09
N THR A 19 4.01 5.28 16.30
CA THR A 19 4.46 6.47 15.55
C THR A 19 5.36 6.06 14.40
N VAL A 20 5.05 6.57 13.23
CA VAL A 20 5.87 6.45 12.01
C VAL A 20 6.49 7.79 11.74
N ASN A 21 7.80 7.86 11.80
CA ASN A 21 8.59 9.04 11.48
C ASN A 21 9.74 8.66 10.54
N SER A 22 10.64 9.60 10.27
CA SER A 22 11.84 9.37 9.48
C SER A 22 12.61 8.14 9.98
N SER A 23 12.92 7.23 9.06
CA SER A 23 13.71 6.01 9.30
C SER A 23 13.07 4.97 10.23
N THR A 24 11.74 4.97 10.35
CA THR A 24 11.03 3.95 11.12
C THR A 24 10.26 2.97 10.24
N SER A 25 10.18 1.73 10.72
CA SER A 25 9.27 0.72 10.20
C SER A 25 8.53 0.08 11.36
N VAL A 26 7.21 0.12 11.34
CA VAL A 26 6.34 -0.43 12.38
C VAL A 26 5.29 -1.36 11.78
N TYR A 27 4.80 -2.30 12.59
CA TYR A 27 3.80 -3.26 12.18
C TYR A 27 2.51 -3.02 12.98
N PRO A 28 1.53 -2.29 12.44
CA PRO A 28 0.27 -2.01 13.14
C PRO A 28 -0.61 -3.25 13.31
N VAL A 29 -0.50 -4.21 12.41
CA VAL A 29 -1.07 -5.56 12.46
C VAL A 29 -0.15 -6.53 11.73
N ASP A 30 -0.33 -7.81 11.93
CA ASP A 30 0.51 -8.81 11.27
C ASP A 30 0.40 -8.75 9.75
N ARG A 31 1.54 -8.92 9.07
CA ARG A 31 1.72 -8.85 7.60
C ARG A 31 1.67 -7.45 7.00
N TRP A 32 1.28 -6.43 7.74
CA TRP A 32 1.27 -5.05 7.29
C TRP A 32 2.36 -4.25 7.98
N VAL A 33 3.14 -3.51 7.21
CA VAL A 33 4.20 -2.64 7.70
C VAL A 33 3.96 -1.21 7.23
N SER A 34 4.19 -0.26 8.12
CA SER A 34 4.23 1.16 7.77
C SER A 34 5.65 1.66 7.87
N ARG A 35 6.08 2.44 6.89
CA ARG A 35 7.44 2.97 6.79
C ARG A 35 7.42 4.48 6.58
N GLY A 36 8.38 5.16 7.22
CA GLY A 36 8.68 6.55 6.98
C GLY A 36 10.14 6.77 6.65
N GLU A 37 10.42 7.61 5.67
CA GLU A 37 11.76 8.07 5.29
C GLU A 37 11.72 9.56 4.97
N GLY A 38 12.81 10.26 5.30
CA GLY A 38 13.01 11.67 5.00
C GLY A 38 12.25 12.64 5.89
N GLY A 39 12.79 13.85 6.00
CA GLY A 39 12.18 14.97 6.71
C GLY A 39 11.89 14.77 8.20
N SER A 40 11.17 15.73 8.78
CA SER A 40 10.73 15.72 10.18
C SER A 40 9.24 15.39 10.33
N LYS A 41 8.67 14.67 9.36
CA LYS A 41 7.25 14.32 9.34
C LYS A 41 6.97 13.09 10.17
N ALA A 42 5.77 13.02 10.70
CA ALA A 42 5.29 11.87 11.44
C ALA A 42 3.78 11.71 11.26
N PHE A 43 3.34 10.48 11.34
CA PHE A 43 1.95 10.12 11.53
C PHE A 43 1.82 8.99 12.54
N THR A 44 0.66 8.79 13.07
CA THR A 44 0.37 7.63 13.91
C THR A 44 -0.42 6.60 13.15
N ILE A 45 -0.20 5.33 13.50
CA ILE A 45 -0.91 4.20 12.90
C ILE A 45 -1.32 3.22 13.98
N GLN A 46 -2.52 2.67 13.85
CA GLN A 46 -3.05 1.70 14.82
C GLN A 46 -4.13 0.82 14.20
N GLN A 47 -4.34 -0.34 14.76
CA GLN A 47 -5.56 -1.11 14.54
C GLN A 47 -6.71 -0.47 15.30
N ILE A 48 -7.86 -0.35 14.65
CA ILE A 48 -9.10 0.12 15.27
C ILE A 48 -10.24 -0.87 15.03
N SER A 49 -11.23 -0.88 15.94
CA SER A 49 -12.47 -1.60 15.70
C SER A 49 -13.41 -0.79 14.79
N VAL A 50 -13.97 -1.46 13.80
CA VAL A 50 -15.01 -0.91 12.89
C VAL A 50 -16.24 -1.84 12.88
N ALA A 51 -16.42 -2.66 13.90
CA ALA A 51 -17.50 -3.64 13.97
C ALA A 51 -18.90 -3.04 13.84
N SER A 52 -19.08 -1.77 14.25
CA SER A 52 -20.35 -1.04 14.16
C SER A 52 -20.57 -0.33 12.83
N SER A 53 -19.63 -0.40 11.90
CA SER A 53 -19.69 0.34 10.61
C SER A 53 -20.64 -0.28 9.58
N GLY A 54 -21.07 -1.52 9.78
CA GLY A 54 -21.87 -2.25 8.78
C GLY A 54 -21.06 -2.84 7.61
N LEU A 55 -19.72 -2.73 7.64
CA LEU A 55 -18.84 -3.18 6.54
C LEU A 55 -18.63 -4.70 6.46
N GLY A 56 -19.16 -5.48 7.41
CA GLY A 56 -18.90 -6.93 7.48
C GLY A 56 -17.50 -7.32 7.95
N VAL A 57 -16.64 -6.35 8.25
CA VAL A 57 -15.31 -6.54 8.86
C VAL A 57 -15.27 -5.94 10.26
N ARG A 58 -14.39 -6.46 11.11
CA ARG A 58 -14.29 -6.03 12.51
C ARG A 58 -13.25 -4.96 12.75
N ASN A 59 -12.18 -4.96 12.00
CA ASN A 59 -11.02 -4.12 12.24
C ASN A 59 -10.57 -3.41 10.96
N ALA A 60 -9.88 -2.29 11.14
CA ALA A 60 -9.20 -1.55 10.09
C ALA A 60 -7.87 -1.00 10.63
N ILE A 61 -6.98 -0.61 9.74
CA ILE A 61 -5.83 0.23 10.06
C ILE A 61 -6.26 1.69 9.94
N LYS A 62 -6.01 2.47 10.99
CA LYS A 62 -6.20 3.93 11.00
C LYS A 62 -4.85 4.61 10.97
N VAL A 63 -4.67 5.49 9.99
CA VAL A 63 -3.54 6.42 9.89
C VAL A 63 -4.02 7.82 10.27
N THR A 64 -3.24 8.52 11.09
CA THR A 64 -3.58 9.89 11.51
C THR A 64 -2.34 10.77 11.35
N SER A 65 -2.44 11.82 10.53
CA SER A 65 -1.38 12.83 10.42
C SER A 65 -1.16 13.50 11.78
N SER A 66 0.07 13.53 12.25
CA SER A 66 0.43 14.12 13.55
C SER A 66 0.72 15.61 13.43
N GLN A 67 1.06 16.06 12.24
CA GLN A 67 1.42 17.47 12.00
C GLN A 67 1.27 17.84 10.52
N ALA A 68 0.99 19.10 10.26
CA ALA A 68 1.09 19.68 8.92
C ALA A 68 2.57 19.88 8.58
N ALA A 69 3.01 19.36 7.43
CA ALA A 69 4.38 19.52 6.96
C ALA A 69 4.42 19.48 5.44
N SER A 70 5.37 20.22 4.86
CA SER A 70 5.67 20.12 3.43
C SER A 70 6.38 18.80 3.14
N VAL A 71 6.00 18.13 2.07
CA VAL A 71 6.63 16.89 1.62
C VAL A 71 7.86 17.25 0.77
N GLY A 72 9.04 16.82 1.19
CA GLY A 72 10.26 16.94 0.39
C GLY A 72 10.27 15.95 -0.76
N SER A 73 11.06 16.22 -1.80
CA SER A 73 11.09 15.38 -3.01
C SER A 73 11.48 13.92 -2.75
N SER A 74 12.29 13.66 -1.74
CA SER A 74 12.77 12.32 -1.36
C SER A 74 12.07 11.73 -0.13
N ASP A 75 11.02 12.37 0.36
CA ASP A 75 10.25 11.82 1.48
C ASP A 75 9.38 10.65 1.01
N LEU A 76 9.24 9.64 1.86
CA LEU A 76 8.45 8.47 1.59
C LEU A 76 7.74 8.03 2.87
N PHE A 77 6.41 8.00 2.82
CA PHE A 77 5.57 7.53 3.92
C PHE A 77 4.48 6.62 3.35
N ASN A 78 4.44 5.39 3.80
CA ASN A 78 3.49 4.41 3.26
C ASN A 78 2.99 3.40 4.30
N VAL A 79 1.92 2.72 3.92
CA VAL A 79 1.47 1.47 4.51
C VAL A 79 1.53 0.41 3.43
N ARG A 80 2.18 -0.73 3.68
CA ARG A 80 2.42 -1.72 2.65
C ARG A 80 2.32 -3.15 3.16
N GLN A 81 2.03 -4.05 2.23
CA GLN A 81 2.18 -5.48 2.43
C GLN A 81 3.19 -6.04 1.43
N MET A 82 4.08 -6.88 1.93
CA MET A 82 5.01 -7.65 1.11
C MET A 82 4.45 -9.05 0.89
N ILE A 83 4.29 -9.42 -0.37
CA ILE A 83 3.79 -10.71 -0.83
C ILE A 83 4.98 -11.52 -1.29
N GLU A 84 5.11 -12.73 -0.79
CA GLU A 84 6.24 -13.62 -1.10
C GLU A 84 6.22 -14.08 -2.55
N GLY A 85 7.40 -14.30 -3.12
CA GLY A 85 7.58 -14.71 -4.51
C GLY A 85 6.82 -15.99 -4.87
N TYR A 86 6.87 -17.01 -4.03
CA TYR A 86 6.11 -18.25 -4.26
C TYR A 86 4.60 -18.04 -4.42
N ASN A 87 4.03 -17.01 -3.81
CA ASN A 87 2.61 -16.72 -3.90
C ASN A 87 2.22 -16.04 -5.23
N ILE A 88 3.18 -15.47 -5.96
CA ILE A 88 2.94 -14.77 -7.23
C ILE A 88 3.32 -15.56 -8.48
N GLN A 89 3.98 -16.70 -8.35
CA GLN A 89 4.43 -17.53 -9.51
C GLN A 89 3.35 -17.72 -10.57
N ARG A 90 2.12 -18.01 -10.14
CA ARG A 90 0.98 -18.23 -11.05
C ARG A 90 0.55 -16.99 -11.85
N MET A 91 1.10 -15.82 -11.52
CA MET A 91 0.79 -14.56 -12.19
C MET A 91 1.62 -14.36 -13.45
N ASN A 92 2.81 -15.00 -13.54
CA ASN A 92 3.75 -14.90 -14.65
C ASN A 92 4.12 -13.45 -15.00
N PHE A 93 4.42 -12.64 -13.97
CA PHE A 93 4.80 -11.25 -14.19
C PHE A 93 6.05 -11.13 -15.07
N GLY A 94 6.04 -10.21 -16.03
CA GLY A 94 7.10 -10.00 -17.01
C GLY A 94 6.97 -10.88 -18.26
N GLU A 95 6.20 -11.96 -18.21
CA GLU A 95 6.11 -12.98 -19.27
C GLU A 95 4.83 -12.86 -20.09
N SER A 96 4.83 -13.44 -21.29
CA SER A 96 3.68 -13.41 -22.23
C SER A 96 2.39 -14.02 -21.66
N GLY A 97 2.50 -14.87 -20.65
CA GLY A 97 1.36 -15.47 -19.94
C GLY A 97 0.89 -14.70 -18.70
N CYS A 98 1.38 -13.49 -18.49
CA CYS A 98 1.00 -12.67 -17.34
C CYS A 98 -0.51 -12.45 -17.28
N LYS A 99 -1.03 -12.49 -16.06
CA LYS A 99 -2.45 -12.34 -15.78
C LYS A 99 -2.74 -10.95 -15.22
N SER A 100 -3.92 -10.42 -15.53
CA SER A 100 -4.46 -9.25 -14.82
C SER A 100 -4.80 -9.59 -13.37
N MET A 101 -4.76 -8.58 -12.52
CA MET A 101 -5.21 -8.67 -11.12
C MET A 101 -6.31 -7.64 -10.86
N THR A 102 -7.13 -7.91 -9.86
CA THR A 102 -8.03 -6.90 -9.29
C THR A 102 -7.70 -6.73 -7.82
N LEU A 103 -7.44 -5.49 -7.42
CA LEU A 103 -7.36 -5.07 -6.02
C LEU A 103 -8.72 -4.51 -5.62
N SER A 104 -9.29 -5.05 -4.56
CA SER A 104 -10.52 -4.50 -3.97
C SER A 104 -10.30 -4.25 -2.48
N PHE A 105 -10.71 -3.10 -2.01
CA PHE A 105 -10.62 -2.70 -0.60
C PHE A 105 -11.67 -1.64 -0.27
N THR A 106 -11.97 -1.49 1.01
CA THR A 106 -12.83 -0.42 1.51
C THR A 106 -11.96 0.61 2.23
N ALA A 107 -12.15 1.89 1.93
CA ALA A 107 -11.39 2.99 2.52
C ALA A 107 -12.29 4.09 3.06
N PHE A 108 -11.75 4.85 4.02
CA PHE A 108 -12.40 6.00 4.65
C PHE A 108 -11.38 7.13 4.81
N SER A 109 -11.80 8.36 4.56
CA SER A 109 -10.98 9.54 4.85
C SER A 109 -11.82 10.64 5.50
N SER A 110 -11.24 11.34 6.47
CA SER A 110 -11.84 12.57 7.04
C SER A 110 -11.71 13.77 6.10
N VAL A 111 -10.95 13.64 5.01
CA VAL A 111 -10.73 14.68 4.00
C VAL A 111 -11.08 14.09 2.64
N ALA A 112 -11.93 14.78 1.89
CA ALA A 112 -12.22 14.40 0.51
C ALA A 112 -11.01 14.64 -0.38
N GLY A 113 -10.81 13.77 -1.37
CA GLY A 113 -9.73 13.95 -2.34
C GLY A 113 -9.32 12.66 -3.04
N THR A 114 -8.30 12.79 -3.87
CA THR A 114 -7.67 11.68 -4.56
C THR A 114 -6.52 11.16 -3.70
N HIS A 115 -6.52 9.86 -3.48
CA HIS A 115 -5.49 9.09 -2.79
C HIS A 115 -4.81 8.18 -3.78
N SER A 116 -3.64 7.66 -3.43
CA SER A 116 -2.84 6.83 -4.32
C SER A 116 -2.25 5.61 -3.61
N GLY A 117 -1.76 4.71 -4.42
CA GLY A 117 -0.99 3.56 -4.02
C GLY A 117 -0.30 2.94 -5.23
N ALA A 118 0.47 1.91 -5.03
CA ALA A 118 1.16 1.23 -6.12
C ALA A 118 1.35 -0.27 -5.85
N PHE A 119 1.45 -1.03 -6.93
CA PHE A 119 2.11 -2.34 -6.91
C PHE A 119 3.55 -2.18 -7.39
N GLN A 120 4.47 -2.89 -6.73
CA GLN A 120 5.91 -2.81 -7.07
C GLN A 120 6.53 -4.21 -7.07
N ASN A 121 7.51 -4.45 -7.95
CA ASN A 121 8.35 -5.63 -7.86
C ASN A 121 9.37 -5.55 -6.69
N SER A 122 10.08 -6.63 -6.41
CA SER A 122 11.08 -6.68 -5.34
C SER A 122 12.23 -5.69 -5.53
N ALA A 123 12.66 -5.49 -6.76
CA ALA A 123 13.74 -4.58 -7.12
C ALA A 123 13.34 -3.09 -7.10
N GLN A 124 12.03 -2.81 -7.00
CA GLN A 124 11.46 -1.46 -7.04
C GLN A 124 11.84 -0.69 -8.31
N ASN A 125 11.98 -1.40 -9.42
CA ASN A 125 12.23 -0.85 -10.75
C ASN A 125 11.09 -1.11 -11.73
N ARG A 126 9.97 -1.64 -11.22
CA ARG A 126 8.67 -1.74 -11.89
C ARG A 126 7.59 -1.41 -10.88
N SER A 127 6.76 -0.44 -11.22
CA SER A 127 5.62 -0.04 -10.40
C SER A 127 4.37 0.16 -11.24
N TYR A 128 3.22 -0.07 -10.66
CA TYR A 128 1.91 0.28 -11.20
C TYR A 128 1.20 1.19 -10.21
N PRO A 129 1.37 2.51 -10.30
CA PRO A 129 0.63 3.45 -9.49
C PRO A 129 -0.86 3.43 -9.83
N PHE A 130 -1.70 3.57 -8.83
CA PHE A 130 -3.15 3.71 -8.98
C PHE A 130 -3.68 4.82 -8.09
N THR A 131 -4.79 5.41 -8.50
CA THR A 131 -5.48 6.43 -7.73
C THR A 131 -6.90 6.00 -7.41
N TYR A 132 -7.45 6.55 -6.33
CA TYR A 132 -8.85 6.37 -5.93
C TYR A 132 -9.34 7.64 -5.22
N THR A 133 -10.62 7.97 -5.45
CA THR A 133 -11.22 9.17 -4.88
C THR A 133 -12.10 8.80 -3.70
N LEU A 134 -11.95 9.51 -2.60
CA LEU A 134 -12.78 9.35 -1.40
C LEU A 134 -13.59 10.62 -1.14
N ALA A 135 -14.85 10.43 -0.81
CA ALA A 135 -15.68 11.49 -0.23
C ALA A 135 -15.35 11.62 1.27
N GLN A 136 -15.48 12.84 1.79
CA GLN A 136 -15.24 13.11 3.20
C GLN A 136 -16.17 12.27 4.10
N ASN A 137 -15.61 11.66 5.13
CA ASN A 137 -16.34 10.92 6.16
C ASN A 137 -17.25 9.80 5.61
N THR A 138 -16.86 9.19 4.47
CA THR A 138 -17.65 8.16 3.81
C THR A 138 -16.80 6.91 3.58
N TRP A 139 -17.31 5.75 3.98
CA TRP A 139 -16.74 4.48 3.58
C TRP A 139 -16.99 4.23 2.09
N THR A 140 -15.95 3.94 1.35
CA THR A 140 -15.98 3.77 -0.10
C THR A 140 -15.33 2.46 -0.48
N ASP A 141 -16.06 1.64 -1.22
CA ASP A 141 -15.50 0.44 -1.85
C ASP A 141 -14.76 0.83 -3.12
N VAL A 142 -13.52 0.42 -3.17
CA VAL A 142 -12.59 0.70 -4.29
C VAL A 142 -12.24 -0.60 -4.99
N SER A 143 -12.26 -0.57 -6.31
CA SER A 143 -11.79 -1.68 -7.15
C SER A 143 -10.88 -1.14 -8.25
N VAL A 144 -9.67 -1.70 -8.34
CA VAL A 144 -8.64 -1.32 -9.31
C VAL A 144 -8.22 -2.56 -10.09
N THR A 145 -8.33 -2.50 -11.41
CA THR A 145 -7.80 -3.56 -12.28
C THR A 145 -6.39 -3.21 -12.71
N ILE A 146 -5.46 -4.13 -12.45
CA ILE A 146 -4.05 -4.01 -12.82
C ILE A 146 -3.83 -4.88 -14.05
N PRO A 147 -3.46 -4.29 -15.21
CA PRO A 147 -3.23 -5.05 -16.43
C PRO A 147 -1.99 -5.93 -16.33
N PRO A 148 -1.86 -6.94 -17.20
CA PRO A 148 -0.64 -7.72 -17.31
C PRO A 148 0.58 -6.84 -17.56
N ILE A 149 1.75 -7.27 -17.08
CA ILE A 149 3.05 -6.76 -17.50
C ILE A 149 3.79 -7.86 -18.25
N THR A 150 4.18 -7.59 -19.49
CA THR A 150 4.80 -8.56 -20.41
C THR A 150 6.07 -8.03 -21.04
N ASP A 151 6.79 -7.17 -20.32
CA ASP A 151 7.93 -6.40 -20.80
C ASP A 151 9.29 -7.12 -20.61
N GLY A 152 9.29 -8.40 -20.23
CA GLY A 152 10.49 -9.17 -19.94
C GLY A 152 11.15 -8.78 -18.61
N SER A 153 10.49 -8.00 -17.78
CA SER A 153 11.04 -7.60 -16.48
C SER A 153 11.16 -8.80 -15.53
N SER A 154 12.20 -8.80 -14.70
CA SER A 154 12.44 -9.85 -13.74
C SER A 154 11.61 -9.64 -12.47
N TRP A 155 10.96 -10.70 -12.03
CA TRP A 155 10.19 -10.78 -10.79
C TRP A 155 10.73 -11.90 -9.92
N ASN A 156 10.79 -11.67 -8.61
CA ASN A 156 11.18 -12.73 -7.69
C ASN A 156 9.97 -13.65 -7.46
N GLU A 157 10.07 -14.87 -7.96
CA GLU A 157 9.01 -15.88 -7.86
C GLU A 157 9.38 -17.01 -6.88
N THR A 158 10.39 -16.80 -6.05
CA THR A 158 10.87 -17.77 -5.06
C THR A 158 10.78 -17.21 -3.65
N THR A 159 11.81 -17.41 -2.84
CA THR A 159 11.90 -16.86 -1.49
C THR A 159 12.04 -15.35 -1.49
N GLY A 160 11.56 -14.69 -0.44
CA GLY A 160 11.61 -13.25 -0.30
C GLY A 160 10.45 -12.52 -0.96
N VAL A 161 10.59 -11.22 -1.14
CA VAL A 161 9.51 -10.37 -1.68
C VAL A 161 9.36 -10.58 -3.17
N GLY A 162 8.16 -10.95 -3.62
CA GLY A 162 7.81 -11.00 -5.04
C GLY A 162 7.08 -9.74 -5.48
N LEU A 163 6.08 -9.34 -4.70
CA LEU A 163 5.22 -8.19 -5.00
C LEU A 163 5.03 -7.36 -3.73
N ARG A 164 4.99 -6.04 -3.87
CA ARG A 164 4.55 -5.11 -2.82
C ARG A 164 3.24 -4.47 -3.22
N LEU A 165 2.28 -4.42 -2.30
CA LEU A 165 1.15 -3.52 -2.36
C LEU A 165 1.44 -2.36 -1.41
N VAL A 166 1.38 -1.15 -1.92
CA VAL A 166 1.70 0.09 -1.21
C VAL A 166 0.51 1.01 -1.24
N PHE A 167 0.17 1.61 -0.10
CA PHE A 167 -0.74 2.77 0.00
C PHE A 167 0.11 3.98 0.40
N ASP A 168 0.09 5.00 -0.44
CA ASP A 168 0.86 6.23 -0.22
C ASP A 168 0.22 7.08 0.89
N MET A 169 1.04 7.50 1.85
CA MET A 169 0.65 8.38 2.97
C MET A 169 1.35 9.74 2.89
N GLY A 170 2.01 10.04 1.77
CA GLY A 170 2.68 11.31 1.54
C GLY A 170 4.09 11.18 1.00
N SER A 171 4.22 10.65 -0.21
CA SER A 171 5.52 10.56 -0.90
C SER A 171 5.83 11.80 -1.72
N GLY A 172 7.12 12.11 -1.83
CA GLY A 172 7.65 13.22 -2.59
C GLY A 172 7.72 12.96 -4.09
N ASN A 173 8.08 14.00 -4.86
CA ASN A 173 8.06 13.94 -6.32
C ASN A 173 8.95 12.85 -6.94
N ASN A 174 9.98 12.40 -6.24
CA ASN A 174 10.87 11.33 -6.72
C ASN A 174 10.18 9.96 -6.73
N PHE A 175 9.02 9.83 -6.09
CA PHE A 175 8.26 8.59 -5.96
C PHE A 175 6.86 8.69 -6.59
N ARG A 176 6.66 9.66 -7.48
CA ARG A 176 5.39 9.87 -8.18
C ARG A 176 5.51 9.47 -9.64
N GLY A 177 4.65 8.55 -10.06
CA GLY A 177 4.60 8.07 -11.43
C GLY A 177 3.27 8.38 -12.11
N THR A 178 3.16 7.98 -13.38
CA THR A 178 1.90 8.06 -14.09
C THR A 178 0.99 6.92 -13.63
N ALA A 179 -0.14 7.27 -13.03
CA ALA A 179 -1.12 6.28 -12.58
C ALA A 179 -1.81 5.58 -13.75
N GLY A 180 -2.19 4.31 -13.54
CA GLY A 180 -2.92 3.51 -14.51
C GLY A 180 -2.04 2.82 -15.56
N GLN A 181 -0.74 2.86 -15.41
CA GLN A 181 0.22 2.16 -16.28
C GLN A 181 1.41 1.61 -15.50
N TRP A 182 2.12 0.64 -16.10
CA TRP A 182 3.40 0.16 -15.58
C TRP A 182 4.52 1.15 -15.87
N ASN A 183 5.28 1.51 -14.87
CA ASN A 183 6.42 2.42 -14.94
C ASN A 183 7.72 1.68 -14.62
N SER A 184 8.85 2.21 -15.13
CA SER A 184 10.20 1.67 -14.89
C SER A 184 10.93 2.39 -13.75
N ALA A 185 10.21 2.67 -12.65
CA ALA A 185 10.70 3.41 -11.49
C ALA A 185 10.08 2.87 -10.20
N GLN A 186 10.58 3.37 -9.05
CA GLN A 186 9.94 3.18 -7.76
C GLN A 186 8.90 4.27 -7.57
N ASP A 187 7.65 3.99 -7.96
CA ASP A 187 6.56 4.92 -7.69
C ASP A 187 5.67 4.38 -6.56
N GLU A 188 5.23 5.27 -5.70
CA GLU A 188 4.34 4.97 -4.56
C GLU A 188 2.90 5.42 -4.85
N GLY A 189 2.76 6.41 -5.78
CA GLY A 189 1.48 6.95 -6.17
C GLY A 189 1.52 7.97 -7.30
#